data_9f8a567501d5458749e21d5a80b69aa8
#
_entry.id   9f8a567501d5458749e21d5a80b69aa8
#
_cell.length_a   1.000
_cell.length_b   1.000
_cell.length_c   1.000
_cell.angle_alpha   90.00
_cell.angle_beta   90.00
_cell.angle_gamma   90.00
#
_symmetry.space_group_name_H-M   'P 1'
#
loop_
_entity.id
_entity.type
_entity.pdbx_description
1 polymer ?
#
loop_
_entity_poly.entity_id
_entity_poly.type
_entity_poly.pdbx_seq_one_letter_code
_entity_poly.pdbx_strand_id
1 'polypeptide(L)'
;FADVVPCYGERAVCAPLSFCVGRGERIALEGRNGCGKSSILKLLCGEDIAHTGRVEKGSGLIISYVPQGIAHLKGSLHAFAAEKDIDKSLLFAILHKMGLRDEHFEAELSSLSDGQKKKVLLAGSLSERAHLYIWDEPLNFIDLLSRIQIEELIEEFQPTMLFVEHDKAFTGHIATRVVRM
;
A
#
# COMPACT_ATOMS: atom_id res chain seq x y z
N PHE A 1 1.46 7.35 16.25
CA PHE A 1 1.67 6.24 17.20
C PHE A 1 2.49 6.71 18.39
N ALA A 2 2.03 6.42 19.59
CA ALA A 2 2.76 6.65 20.83
C ALA A 2 2.75 5.35 21.63
N ASP A 3 3.92 4.72 21.74
CA ASP A 3 4.18 3.45 22.46
C ASP A 3 3.22 2.32 22.12
N VAL A 4 2.89 2.20 20.84
CA VAL A 4 1.91 1.23 20.34
C VAL A 4 2.54 -0.16 20.23
N VAL A 5 1.84 -1.14 20.81
CA VAL A 5 2.19 -2.57 20.73
C VAL A 5 0.94 -3.34 20.32
N PRO A 6 0.85 -3.84 19.07
CA PRO A 6 -0.21 -4.75 18.68
C PRO A 6 -0.14 -6.06 19.46
N CYS A 7 -1.31 -6.61 19.82
CA CYS A 7 -1.43 -7.84 20.59
C CYS A 7 -2.38 -8.82 19.91
N TYR A 8 -2.03 -10.10 19.91
CA TYR A 8 -2.91 -11.21 19.53
C TYR A 8 -3.09 -12.14 20.74
N GLY A 9 -4.26 -12.08 21.36
CA GLY A 9 -4.48 -12.64 22.69
C GLY A 9 -3.57 -11.94 23.72
N GLU A 10 -2.83 -12.71 24.50
CA GLU A 10 -1.88 -12.19 25.48
C GLU A 10 -0.48 -11.91 24.90
N ARG A 11 -0.27 -12.17 23.61
CA ARG A 11 1.05 -12.07 22.98
C ARG A 11 1.24 -10.68 22.34
N ALA A 12 2.19 -9.90 22.87
CA ALA A 12 2.72 -8.71 22.21
C ALA A 12 3.52 -9.09 20.95
N VAL A 13 3.33 -8.36 19.86
CA VAL A 13 3.93 -8.70 18.54
C VAL A 13 5.28 -8.03 18.35
N CYS A 14 5.49 -6.84 18.94
CA CYS A 14 6.73 -6.07 18.83
C CYS A 14 7.03 -5.31 20.10
N ALA A 15 8.18 -4.66 20.15
CA ALA A 15 8.47 -3.63 21.15
C ALA A 15 7.58 -2.39 20.95
N PRO A 16 7.38 -1.54 21.98
CA PRO A 16 6.62 -0.31 21.83
C PRO A 16 7.16 0.56 20.69
N LEU A 17 6.26 0.98 19.80
CA LEU A 17 6.59 1.74 18.60
C LEU A 17 6.00 3.14 18.66
N SER A 18 6.83 4.15 18.49
CA SER A 18 6.41 5.56 18.46
C SER A 18 6.94 6.26 17.21
N PHE A 19 6.04 6.77 16.40
CA PHE A 19 6.37 7.62 15.23
C PHE A 19 5.12 8.40 14.78
N CYS A 20 5.34 9.43 13.98
CA CYS A 20 4.28 10.15 13.28
C CYS A 20 4.55 10.13 11.78
N VAL A 21 3.51 10.30 10.99
CA VAL A 21 3.59 10.45 9.53
C VAL A 21 3.19 11.88 9.20
N GLY A 22 4.13 12.67 8.71
CA GLY A 22 3.91 14.02 8.23
C GLY A 22 3.50 14.04 6.75
N ARG A 23 2.89 15.14 6.32
CA ARG A 23 2.52 15.34 4.91
C ARG A 23 3.76 15.31 4.02
N GLY A 24 3.69 14.54 2.92
CA GLY A 24 4.78 14.34 1.96
C GLY A 24 5.88 13.38 2.43
N GLU A 25 5.81 12.86 3.68
CA GLU A 25 6.73 11.82 4.10
C GLU A 25 6.40 10.48 3.45
N ARG A 26 7.43 9.76 3.05
CA ARG A 26 7.35 8.38 2.59
C ARG A 26 8.15 7.52 3.56
N ILE A 27 7.44 6.87 4.47
CA ILE A 27 8.04 6.10 5.56
C ILE A 27 8.07 4.63 5.22
N ALA A 28 9.26 4.03 5.24
CA ALA A 28 9.42 2.59 5.19
C ALA A 28 9.43 2.00 6.61
N LEU A 29 8.58 0.98 6.85
CA LEU A 29 8.64 0.15 8.05
C LEU A 29 9.57 -1.03 7.80
N GLU A 30 10.71 -1.05 8.47
CA GLU A 30 11.68 -2.15 8.43
C GLU A 30 11.62 -3.00 9.68
N GLY A 31 11.81 -4.29 9.52
CA GLY A 31 11.89 -5.25 10.62
C GLY A 31 11.84 -6.68 10.12
N ARG A 32 12.13 -7.63 11.02
CA ARG A 32 12.11 -9.07 10.69
C ARG A 32 10.72 -9.52 10.28
N ASN A 33 10.63 -10.61 9.52
CA ASN A 33 9.33 -11.22 9.23
C ASN A 33 8.63 -11.64 10.53
N GLY A 34 7.32 -11.38 10.60
CA GLY A 34 6.52 -11.67 11.79
C GLY A 34 6.68 -10.68 12.97
N CYS A 35 7.45 -9.59 12.82
CA CYS A 35 7.58 -8.59 13.90
C CYS A 35 6.41 -7.60 14.00
N GLY A 36 5.31 -7.79 13.25
CA GLY A 36 4.10 -7.00 13.40
C GLY A 36 3.95 -5.82 12.43
N LYS A 37 4.76 -5.72 11.37
CA LYS A 37 4.66 -4.63 10.38
C LYS A 37 3.25 -4.52 9.81
N SER A 38 2.70 -5.60 9.27
CA SER A 38 1.33 -5.63 8.73
C SER A 38 0.28 -5.32 9.78
N SER A 39 0.49 -5.68 11.06
CA SER A 39 -0.43 -5.34 12.15
C SER A 39 -0.45 -3.83 12.41
N ILE A 40 0.69 -3.15 12.31
CA ILE A 40 0.76 -1.68 12.40
C ILE A 40 0.01 -1.02 11.22
N LEU A 41 0.22 -1.53 9.98
CA LEU A 41 -0.50 -1.01 8.82
C LEU A 41 -2.02 -1.19 8.96
N LYS A 42 -2.47 -2.36 9.39
CA LYS A 42 -3.88 -2.70 9.60
C LYS A 42 -4.54 -1.89 10.71
N LEU A 43 -3.84 -1.61 11.80
CA LEU A 43 -4.31 -0.68 12.85
C LEU A 43 -4.59 0.71 12.28
N LEU A 44 -3.71 1.22 11.41
CA LEU A 44 -3.96 2.49 10.72
C LEU A 44 -5.17 2.43 9.81
N CYS A 45 -5.38 1.32 9.12
CA CYS A 45 -6.56 1.10 8.27
C CYS A 45 -7.86 0.96 9.07
N GLY A 46 -7.78 0.84 10.41
CA GLY A 46 -8.95 0.75 11.29
C GLY A 46 -9.39 -0.67 11.58
N GLU A 47 -8.56 -1.67 11.29
CA GLU A 47 -8.83 -3.04 11.73
C GLU A 47 -8.82 -3.10 13.28
N ASP A 48 -9.76 -3.86 13.84
CA ASP A 48 -9.88 -4.06 15.28
C ASP A 48 -8.81 -5.04 15.79
N ILE A 49 -7.62 -4.51 16.00
CA ILE A 49 -6.49 -5.24 16.58
C ILE A 49 -6.24 -4.72 17.99
N ALA A 50 -6.28 -5.61 18.98
CA ALA A 50 -5.95 -5.27 20.35
C ALA A 50 -4.53 -4.68 20.42
N HIS A 51 -4.37 -3.57 21.12
CA HIS A 51 -3.07 -2.90 21.26
C HIS A 51 -2.98 -2.10 22.55
N THR A 52 -1.75 -1.89 23.01
CA THR A 52 -1.45 -0.88 24.04
C THR A 52 -0.94 0.39 23.36
N GLY A 53 -0.77 1.45 24.14
CA GLY A 53 -0.36 2.74 23.59
C GLY A 53 -1.51 3.49 22.90
N ARG A 54 -1.17 4.48 22.08
CA ARG A 54 -2.15 5.39 21.48
C ARG A 54 -1.92 5.55 19.98
N VAL A 55 -2.99 5.33 19.20
CA VAL A 55 -3.03 5.60 17.75
C VAL A 55 -3.92 6.81 17.52
N GLU A 56 -3.37 7.87 16.98
CA GLU A 56 -4.12 9.08 16.62
C GLU A 56 -4.15 9.24 15.11
N LYS A 57 -5.33 9.58 14.58
CA LYS A 57 -5.53 9.89 13.16
C LYS A 57 -6.13 11.28 13.03
N GLY A 58 -5.71 12.03 12.02
CA GLY A 58 -6.34 13.29 11.68
C GLY A 58 -7.82 13.10 11.34
N SER A 59 -8.64 14.08 11.70
CA SER A 59 -10.06 14.07 11.34
C SER A 59 -10.22 14.08 9.81
N GLY A 60 -11.09 13.22 9.28
CA GLY A 60 -11.33 13.11 7.84
C GLY A 60 -10.18 12.50 7.04
N LEU A 61 -9.24 11.80 7.69
CA LEU A 61 -8.15 11.13 7.00
C LEU A 61 -8.66 10.02 6.07
N ILE A 62 -8.41 10.18 4.77
CA ILE A 62 -8.70 9.17 3.75
C ILE A 62 -7.43 8.36 3.51
N ILE A 63 -7.54 7.05 3.66
CA ILE A 63 -6.44 6.10 3.52
C ILE A 63 -6.71 5.22 2.30
N SER A 64 -5.72 5.11 1.40
CA SER A 64 -5.67 4.10 0.35
C SER A 64 -4.78 2.95 0.80
N TYR A 65 -5.30 1.72 0.80
CA TYR A 65 -4.58 0.55 1.29
C TYR A 65 -4.38 -0.51 0.21
N VAL A 66 -3.13 -0.88 -0.02
CA VAL A 66 -2.76 -2.03 -0.84
C VAL A 66 -2.27 -3.15 0.07
N PRO A 67 -3.04 -4.22 0.24
CA PRO A 67 -2.65 -5.37 1.04
C PRO A 67 -1.58 -6.22 0.34
N GLN A 68 -0.90 -7.05 1.10
CA GLN A 68 0.04 -8.04 0.57
C GLN A 68 -0.66 -9.01 -0.41
N GLY A 69 -1.86 -9.49 -0.03
CA GLY A 69 -2.64 -10.45 -0.82
C GLY A 69 -3.43 -9.82 -1.96
N ILE A 70 -3.67 -10.60 -3.01
CA ILE A 70 -4.40 -10.20 -4.24
C ILE A 70 -5.69 -11.00 -4.50
N ALA A 71 -6.00 -11.97 -3.65
CA ALA A 71 -7.06 -12.96 -3.87
C ALA A 71 -8.49 -12.37 -3.86
N HIS A 72 -8.66 -11.15 -3.34
CA HIS A 72 -9.96 -10.49 -3.24
C HIS A 72 -10.41 -9.80 -4.54
N LEU A 73 -9.52 -9.65 -5.54
CA LEU A 73 -9.87 -9.00 -6.81
C LEU A 73 -10.80 -9.89 -7.65
N LYS A 74 -11.98 -9.36 -7.95
CA LYS A 74 -13.02 -9.99 -8.78
C LYS A 74 -13.73 -8.92 -9.61
N GLY A 75 -14.47 -9.35 -10.62
CA GLY A 75 -15.22 -8.46 -11.50
C GLY A 75 -14.33 -7.82 -12.58
N SER A 76 -14.82 -6.79 -13.24
CA SER A 76 -14.10 -6.06 -14.27
C SER A 76 -13.32 -4.87 -13.71
N LEU A 77 -12.33 -4.36 -14.46
CA LEU A 77 -11.65 -3.10 -14.14
C LEU A 77 -12.62 -1.92 -14.03
N HIS A 78 -13.68 -1.91 -14.84
CA HIS A 78 -14.72 -0.88 -14.78
C HIS A 78 -15.49 -0.93 -13.44
N ALA A 79 -15.84 -2.14 -12.99
CA ALA A 79 -16.50 -2.31 -11.69
C ALA A 79 -15.58 -1.91 -10.54
N PHE A 80 -14.32 -2.30 -10.60
CA PHE A 80 -13.29 -1.92 -9.61
C PHE A 80 -13.12 -0.40 -9.52
N ALA A 81 -13.05 0.31 -10.65
CA ALA A 81 -12.95 1.76 -10.66
C ALA A 81 -14.21 2.44 -10.08
N ALA A 82 -15.41 1.90 -10.41
CA ALA A 82 -16.66 2.43 -9.90
C ALA A 82 -16.84 2.21 -8.39
N GLU A 83 -16.46 1.04 -7.88
CA GLU A 83 -16.52 0.71 -6.44
C GLU A 83 -15.62 1.64 -5.60
N LYS A 84 -14.47 2.00 -6.13
CA LYS A 84 -13.48 2.84 -5.46
C LYS A 84 -13.62 4.34 -5.76
N ASP A 85 -14.62 4.74 -6.54
CA ASP A 85 -14.81 6.12 -7.02
C ASP A 85 -13.55 6.71 -7.68
N ILE A 86 -12.92 5.91 -8.54
CA ILE A 86 -11.69 6.26 -9.26
C ILE A 86 -12.02 6.76 -10.67
N ASP A 87 -11.29 7.79 -11.12
CA ASP A 87 -11.30 8.20 -12.54
C ASP A 87 -10.72 7.09 -13.40
N LYS A 88 -11.57 6.54 -14.29
CA LYS A 88 -11.18 5.43 -15.18
C LYS A 88 -10.05 5.80 -16.13
N SER A 89 -10.05 7.03 -16.64
CA SER A 89 -9.01 7.47 -17.56
C SER A 89 -7.65 7.51 -16.89
N LEU A 90 -7.60 8.00 -15.65
CA LEU A 90 -6.38 8.01 -14.85
C LEU A 90 -5.91 6.58 -14.53
N LEU A 91 -6.83 5.71 -14.07
CA LEU A 91 -6.51 4.31 -13.79
C LEU A 91 -5.91 3.61 -15.00
N PHE A 92 -6.55 3.76 -16.17
CA PHE A 92 -6.09 3.13 -17.40
C PHE A 92 -4.74 3.70 -17.87
N ALA A 93 -4.53 5.01 -17.76
CA ALA A 93 -3.26 5.64 -18.09
C ALA A 93 -2.11 5.09 -17.22
N ILE A 94 -2.34 4.94 -15.91
CA ILE A 94 -1.34 4.35 -14.99
C ILE A 94 -1.09 2.88 -15.34
N LEU A 95 -2.14 2.09 -15.61
CA LEU A 95 -2.01 0.68 -15.99
C LEU A 95 -1.24 0.51 -17.31
N HIS A 96 -1.49 1.37 -18.30
CA HIS A 96 -0.70 1.38 -19.54
C HIS A 96 0.77 1.72 -19.26
N LYS A 97 1.05 2.74 -18.44
CA LYS A 97 2.42 3.06 -18.02
C LYS A 97 3.09 1.87 -17.33
N MET A 98 2.34 1.06 -16.57
CA MET A 98 2.80 -0.18 -15.93
C MET A 98 2.80 -1.40 -16.86
N GLY A 99 2.60 -1.22 -18.17
CA GLY A 99 2.70 -2.25 -19.20
C GLY A 99 1.52 -3.21 -19.31
N LEU A 100 0.35 -2.89 -18.75
CA LEU A 100 -0.88 -3.59 -19.10
C LEU A 100 -1.35 -3.16 -20.49
N ARG A 101 -1.80 -4.14 -21.31
CA ARG A 101 -2.33 -3.90 -22.65
C ARG A 101 -3.85 -3.83 -22.62
N ASP A 102 -4.45 -3.26 -23.67
CA ASP A 102 -5.90 -3.08 -23.81
C ASP A 102 -6.69 -4.38 -23.66
N GLU A 103 -6.16 -5.50 -24.13
CA GLU A 103 -6.78 -6.83 -23.99
C GLU A 103 -7.05 -7.22 -22.52
N HIS A 104 -6.28 -6.70 -21.57
CA HIS A 104 -6.47 -6.97 -20.14
C HIS A 104 -7.55 -6.09 -19.51
N PHE A 105 -7.94 -4.99 -20.17
CA PHE A 105 -8.89 -4.04 -19.59
C PHE A 105 -10.33 -4.55 -19.65
N GLU A 106 -10.62 -5.39 -20.64
CA GLU A 106 -11.92 -6.05 -20.78
C GLU A 106 -11.95 -7.43 -20.07
N ALA A 107 -10.81 -7.87 -19.55
CA ALA A 107 -10.72 -9.17 -18.89
C ALA A 107 -11.34 -9.13 -17.48
N GLU A 108 -11.85 -10.29 -17.05
CA GLU A 108 -12.23 -10.52 -15.66
C GLU A 108 -10.99 -10.47 -14.77
N LEU A 109 -11.00 -9.68 -13.70
CA LEU A 109 -9.85 -9.51 -12.80
C LEU A 109 -9.36 -10.84 -12.20
N SER A 110 -10.27 -11.80 -11.99
CA SER A 110 -9.93 -13.15 -11.52
C SER A 110 -9.04 -13.91 -12.51
N SER A 111 -9.13 -13.63 -13.81
CA SER A 111 -8.34 -14.30 -14.86
C SER A 111 -6.93 -13.71 -15.06
N LEU A 112 -6.67 -12.53 -14.51
CA LEU A 112 -5.36 -11.89 -14.60
C LEU A 112 -4.30 -12.67 -13.81
N SER A 113 -3.04 -12.60 -14.26
CA SER A 113 -1.90 -13.12 -13.50
C SER A 113 -1.72 -12.35 -12.18
N ASP A 114 -1.00 -12.93 -11.23
CA ASP A 114 -0.76 -12.30 -9.93
C ASP A 114 -0.04 -10.96 -10.05
N GLY A 115 0.92 -10.85 -10.97
CA GLY A 115 1.58 -9.59 -11.29
C GLY A 115 0.63 -8.54 -11.86
N GLN A 116 -0.25 -8.93 -12.78
CA GLN A 116 -1.26 -8.03 -13.34
C GLN A 116 -2.27 -7.58 -12.29
N LYS A 117 -2.74 -8.48 -11.42
CA LYS A 117 -3.60 -8.14 -10.27
C LYS A 117 -2.91 -7.14 -9.33
N LYS A 118 -1.63 -7.36 -9.03
CA LYS A 118 -0.87 -6.43 -8.18
C LYS A 118 -0.74 -5.05 -8.83
N LYS A 119 -0.51 -4.97 -10.14
CA LYS A 119 -0.51 -3.72 -10.90
C LYS A 119 -1.86 -3.00 -10.82
N VAL A 120 -2.97 -3.73 -10.91
CA VAL A 120 -4.32 -3.16 -10.75
C VAL A 120 -4.49 -2.55 -9.36
N LEU A 121 -4.08 -3.24 -8.30
CA LEU A 121 -4.16 -2.70 -6.92
C LEU A 121 -3.32 -1.43 -6.76
N LEU A 122 -2.09 -1.42 -7.27
CA LEU A 122 -1.20 -0.28 -7.16
C LEU A 122 -1.69 0.93 -7.98
N ALA A 123 -2.10 0.69 -9.23
CA ALA A 123 -2.67 1.73 -10.08
C ALA A 123 -3.97 2.28 -9.48
N GLY A 124 -4.83 1.39 -8.96
CA GLY A 124 -6.04 1.79 -8.25
C GLY A 124 -5.73 2.69 -7.05
N SER A 125 -4.78 2.27 -6.21
CA SER A 125 -4.34 3.06 -5.06
C SER A 125 -3.84 4.44 -5.49
N LEU A 126 -2.96 4.54 -6.49
CA LEU A 126 -2.44 5.81 -7.00
C LEU A 126 -3.52 6.69 -7.65
N SER A 127 -4.62 6.10 -8.10
CA SER A 127 -5.76 6.83 -8.68
C SER A 127 -6.76 7.33 -7.63
N GLU A 128 -6.71 6.83 -6.40
CA GLU A 128 -7.54 7.28 -5.28
C GLU A 128 -7.10 8.66 -4.79
N ARG A 129 -8.06 9.51 -4.40
CA ARG A 129 -7.78 10.79 -3.74
C ARG A 129 -7.58 10.58 -2.23
N ALA A 130 -6.45 9.97 -1.87
CA ALA A 130 -6.12 9.68 -0.49
C ALA A 130 -5.16 10.71 0.12
N HIS A 131 -5.22 10.84 1.45
CA HIS A 131 -4.27 11.65 2.23
C HIS A 131 -3.05 10.84 2.66
N LEU A 132 -3.22 9.51 2.80
CA LEU A 132 -2.18 8.56 3.18
C LEU A 132 -2.32 7.27 2.38
N TYR A 133 -1.24 6.87 1.74
CA TYR A 133 -1.14 5.62 1.00
C TYR A 133 -0.40 4.60 1.85
N ILE A 134 -1.02 3.47 2.11
CA ILE A 134 -0.46 2.38 2.91
C ILE A 134 -0.27 1.17 2.01
N TRP A 135 0.99 0.72 1.84
CA TRP A 135 1.31 -0.40 0.97
C TRP A 135 2.04 -1.50 1.73
N ASP A 136 1.51 -2.71 1.69
CA ASP A 136 2.09 -3.90 2.32
C ASP A 136 2.71 -4.80 1.25
N GLU A 137 4.04 -4.82 1.17
CA GLU A 137 4.85 -5.53 0.18
C GLU A 137 4.37 -5.30 -1.27
N PRO A 138 4.44 -4.05 -1.74
CA PRO A 138 3.90 -3.67 -3.05
C PRO A 138 4.60 -4.34 -4.24
N LEU A 139 5.87 -4.69 -4.12
CA LEU A 139 6.65 -5.22 -5.23
C LEU A 139 6.55 -6.74 -5.43
N ASN A 140 5.82 -7.45 -4.56
CA ASN A 140 5.57 -8.86 -4.77
C ASN A 140 4.87 -9.10 -6.11
N PHE A 141 5.41 -10.02 -6.92
CA PHE A 141 4.95 -10.36 -8.28
C PHE A 141 5.16 -9.26 -9.35
N ILE A 142 5.82 -8.15 -9.02
CA ILE A 142 6.08 -7.04 -9.95
C ILE A 142 7.40 -7.27 -10.69
N ASP A 143 7.37 -7.16 -12.01
CA ASP A 143 8.55 -7.21 -12.86
C ASP A 143 9.39 -5.92 -12.76
N LEU A 144 10.66 -6.00 -13.14
CA LEU A 144 11.62 -4.91 -13.00
C LEU A 144 11.19 -3.62 -13.74
N LEU A 145 10.62 -3.75 -14.94
CA LEU A 145 10.20 -2.57 -15.72
C LEU A 145 9.03 -1.86 -15.04
N SER A 146 8.04 -2.63 -14.59
CA SER A 146 6.90 -2.08 -13.86
C SER A 146 7.31 -1.46 -12.53
N ARG A 147 8.33 -2.02 -11.87
CA ARG A 147 8.90 -1.43 -10.67
C ARG A 147 9.47 -0.04 -10.94
N ILE A 148 10.27 0.14 -11.97
CA ILE A 148 10.83 1.45 -12.37
C ILE A 148 9.69 2.45 -12.60
N GLN A 149 8.64 2.03 -13.29
CA GLN A 149 7.47 2.87 -13.56
C GLN A 149 6.69 3.25 -12.29
N ILE A 150 6.60 2.35 -11.31
CA ILE A 150 6.01 2.64 -10.00
C ILE A 150 6.87 3.67 -9.25
N GLU A 151 8.19 3.52 -9.25
CA GLU A 151 9.12 4.46 -8.64
C GLU A 151 8.96 5.87 -9.26
N GLU A 152 8.95 5.97 -10.60
CA GLU A 152 8.71 7.23 -11.32
C GLU A 152 7.35 7.87 -10.95
N LEU A 153 6.28 7.07 -10.85
CA LEU A 153 4.96 7.57 -10.45
C LEU A 153 4.97 8.11 -9.01
N ILE A 154 5.62 7.41 -8.08
CA ILE A 154 5.74 7.88 -6.70
C ILE A 154 6.55 9.17 -6.63
N GLU A 155 7.61 9.31 -7.42
CA GLU A 155 8.40 10.53 -7.48
C GLU A 155 7.62 11.70 -8.10
N GLU A 156 6.83 11.45 -9.12
CA GLU A 156 5.99 12.45 -9.78
C GLU A 156 4.87 12.96 -8.86
N PHE A 157 4.13 12.04 -8.22
CA PHE A 157 2.98 12.39 -7.36
C PHE A 157 3.36 12.79 -5.94
N GLN A 158 4.53 12.39 -5.46
CA GLN A 158 5.04 12.62 -4.10
C GLN A 158 3.99 12.37 -3.00
N PRO A 159 3.33 11.21 -2.99
CA PRO A 159 2.29 10.91 -2.03
C PRO A 159 2.85 10.81 -0.60
N THR A 160 2.03 11.10 0.39
CA THR A 160 2.33 10.72 1.78
C THR A 160 2.14 9.22 1.91
N MET A 161 3.19 8.47 2.27
CA MET A 161 3.14 7.00 2.27
C MET A 161 3.67 6.38 3.56
N LEU A 162 3.09 5.25 3.92
CA LEU A 162 3.64 4.30 4.86
C LEU A 162 3.67 2.93 4.18
N PHE A 163 4.84 2.31 4.07
CA PHE A 163 4.95 1.05 3.35
C PHE A 163 5.91 0.06 4.00
N VAL A 164 5.68 -1.20 3.74
CA VAL A 164 6.57 -2.31 4.06
C VAL A 164 7.13 -2.86 2.77
N GLU A 165 8.44 -2.90 2.64
CA GLU A 165 9.11 -3.50 1.49
C GLU A 165 10.47 -4.08 1.91
N HIS A 166 10.87 -5.18 1.27
CA HIS A 166 12.14 -5.86 1.54
C HIS A 166 13.24 -5.48 0.54
N ASP A 167 12.87 -4.91 -0.59
CA ASP A 167 13.82 -4.43 -1.59
C ASP A 167 14.49 -3.14 -1.11
N LYS A 168 15.80 -3.27 -0.82
CA LYS A 168 16.58 -2.15 -0.30
C LYS A 168 16.81 -1.03 -1.31
N ALA A 169 16.83 -1.35 -2.61
CA ALA A 169 17.01 -0.34 -3.64
C ALA A 169 15.75 0.52 -3.75
N PHE A 170 14.57 -0.10 -3.78
CA PHE A 170 13.29 0.61 -3.75
C PHE A 170 13.16 1.45 -2.47
N THR A 171 13.40 0.84 -1.29
CA THR A 171 13.31 1.56 -0.02
C THR A 171 14.28 2.74 0.03
N GLY A 172 15.53 2.54 -0.41
CA GLY A 172 16.54 3.61 -0.44
C GLY A 172 16.24 4.74 -1.42
N HIS A 173 15.48 4.46 -2.50
CA HIS A 173 15.10 5.43 -3.50
C HIS A 173 13.83 6.20 -3.09
N ILE A 174 12.82 5.51 -2.57
CA ILE A 174 11.49 6.08 -2.32
C ILE A 174 11.33 6.64 -0.90
N ALA A 175 11.90 6.00 0.12
CA ALA A 175 11.68 6.41 1.50
C ALA A 175 12.38 7.74 1.83
N THR A 176 11.64 8.65 2.42
CA THR A 176 12.21 9.86 3.05
C THR A 176 12.71 9.57 4.47
N ARG A 177 12.16 8.52 5.10
CA ARG A 177 12.50 8.07 6.44
C ARG A 177 12.25 6.58 6.62
N VAL A 178 13.07 5.95 7.45
CA VAL A 178 12.90 4.54 7.84
C VAL A 178 12.56 4.46 9.32
N VAL A 179 11.55 3.67 9.66
CA VAL A 179 11.15 3.33 11.03
C VAL A 179 11.45 1.84 11.24
N ARG A 180 12.23 1.51 12.25
CA ARG A 180 12.64 0.14 12.54
C ARG A 180 11.86 -0.44 13.71
N MET A 181 11.42 -1.70 13.54
CA MET A 181 10.68 -2.50 14.51
C MET A 181 11.55 -3.63 15.07
#